data_95cc1e0a327d573bdfb31ee4da38ff05
#
_entry.id   95cc1e0a327d573bdfb31ee4da38ff05
#
_cell.length_a   1.000
_cell.length_b   1.000
_cell.length_c   1.000
_cell.angle_alpha   90.00
_cell.angle_beta   90.00
_cell.angle_gamma   90.00
#
_symmetry.space_group_name_H-M   'P 1'
#
loop_
_entity.id
_entity.type
_entity.pdbx_description
1 polymer ?
#
loop_
_entity_poly.entity_id
_entity_poly.type
_entity_poly.pdbx_seq_one_letter_code
_entity_poly.pdbx_strand_id
1 'polypeptide(L)'
;MSDPICHGFVSINAGRLLGYNVCKGKTFPLQVVVARPSGYFVLEGPNMKKKRAQNLAPRCPYCGSHSVLRSADGIYRCNDKNTMLYVCSRYPMCDSYVRVHPGTKIPMGTMANRQLRALRNEAHRNFDQLYKKGLMSKEDAYLWLASILAAPLGQAHIGYLGEYYCKQVIDESQKVLNLQQNRNRRDAPETDNYREKCSNYFQS
;
A
#
# COMPACT_ATOMS: atom_id res chain seq x y z
N MET A 1 4.95 39.85 4.78
CA MET A 1 4.54 39.37 3.44
C MET A 1 3.46 38.33 3.69
N SER A 2 2.21 38.70 3.42
CA SER A 2 1.02 37.89 3.77
C SER A 2 0.83 36.82 2.70
N ASP A 3 0.69 35.56 3.14
CA ASP A 3 0.39 34.43 2.24
C ASP A 3 -1.00 34.61 1.60
N PRO A 4 -1.17 34.31 0.30
CA PRO A 4 -2.46 34.43 -0.36
C PRO A 4 -3.40 33.30 0.11
N ILE A 5 -4.51 33.70 0.75
CA ILE A 5 -5.59 32.82 1.15
C ILE A 5 -6.26 32.25 -0.09
N CYS A 6 -6.17 30.93 -0.30
CA CYS A 6 -6.91 30.23 -1.35
C CYS A 6 -8.35 30.01 -0.88
N HIS A 7 -9.35 30.54 -1.59
CA HIS A 7 -10.75 30.30 -1.32
C HIS A 7 -11.26 29.10 -2.12
N GLY A 8 -11.81 28.09 -1.43
CA GLY A 8 -12.49 26.96 -2.04
C GLY A 8 -14.01 27.21 -2.08
N PHE A 9 -14.64 27.03 -3.23
CA PHE A 9 -16.09 27.03 -3.38
C PHE A 9 -16.59 25.60 -3.55
N VAL A 10 -17.65 25.24 -2.83
CA VAL A 10 -18.33 23.95 -2.92
C VAL A 10 -19.75 24.16 -3.42
N SER A 11 -20.12 23.51 -4.51
CA SER A 11 -21.48 23.50 -5.03
C SER A 11 -22.03 22.07 -5.01
N ILE A 12 -23.28 21.90 -4.58
CA ILE A 12 -23.96 20.61 -4.55
C ILE A 12 -24.89 20.55 -5.77
N ASN A 13 -24.65 19.60 -6.67
CA ASN A 13 -25.57 19.33 -7.75
C ASN A 13 -25.82 17.81 -7.87
N ALA A 14 -27.08 17.37 -7.83
CA ALA A 14 -27.52 15.98 -7.96
C ALA A 14 -26.75 14.97 -7.07
N GLY A 15 -26.50 15.30 -5.79
CA GLY A 15 -25.83 14.41 -4.84
C GLY A 15 -24.31 14.29 -5.01
N ARG A 16 -23.69 15.13 -5.85
CA ARG A 16 -22.23 15.24 -6.02
C ARG A 16 -21.75 16.59 -5.53
N LEU A 17 -20.75 16.58 -4.67
CA LEU A 17 -20.01 17.77 -4.26
C LEU A 17 -18.94 18.07 -5.32
N LEU A 18 -19.12 19.17 -6.06
CA LEU A 18 -18.10 19.69 -6.98
C LEU A 18 -17.40 20.86 -6.28
N GLY A 19 -16.13 20.69 -5.96
CA GLY A 19 -15.31 21.73 -5.39
C GLY A 19 -14.25 22.22 -6.38
N TYR A 20 -13.96 23.52 -6.36
CA TYR A 20 -12.93 24.15 -7.16
C TYR A 20 -12.01 24.98 -6.27
N ASN A 21 -10.70 24.84 -6.42
CA ASN A 21 -9.72 25.76 -5.83
C ASN A 21 -9.31 26.79 -6.87
N VAL A 22 -9.40 28.06 -6.51
CA VAL A 22 -8.92 29.18 -7.35
C VAL A 22 -7.63 29.71 -6.75
N CYS A 23 -6.50 29.44 -7.38
CA CYS A 23 -5.21 30.04 -7.04
C CYS A 23 -4.65 30.79 -8.25
N LYS A 24 -4.33 32.07 -8.06
CA LYS A 24 -3.74 32.95 -9.11
C LYS A 24 -4.52 32.95 -10.44
N GLY A 25 -5.86 33.02 -10.38
CA GLY A 25 -6.71 33.11 -11.58
C GLY A 25 -6.83 31.83 -12.40
N LYS A 26 -6.34 30.70 -11.92
CA LYS A 26 -6.54 29.39 -12.55
C LYS A 26 -7.44 28.53 -11.67
N THR A 27 -8.51 27.98 -12.25
CA THR A 27 -9.40 27.03 -11.61
C THR A 27 -8.85 25.62 -11.77
N PHE A 28 -8.62 24.95 -10.64
CA PHE A 28 -8.29 23.52 -10.61
C PHE A 28 -9.50 22.74 -10.11
N PRO A 29 -9.96 21.69 -10.80
CA PRO A 29 -11.04 20.86 -10.28
C PRO A 29 -10.57 20.20 -8.99
N LEU A 30 -11.29 20.40 -7.90
CA LEU A 30 -11.17 19.56 -6.71
C LEU A 30 -11.62 18.15 -7.08
N GLN A 31 -10.85 17.19 -6.64
CA GLN A 31 -11.21 15.78 -6.82
C GLN A 31 -12.59 15.52 -6.22
N VAL A 32 -13.46 14.86 -6.97
CA VAL A 32 -14.82 14.56 -6.52
C VAL A 32 -14.77 13.64 -5.31
N VAL A 33 -15.29 14.15 -4.19
CA VAL A 33 -15.40 13.38 -2.95
C VAL A 33 -16.75 12.66 -2.98
N VAL A 34 -16.75 11.33 -3.11
CA VAL A 34 -17.96 10.52 -3.02
C VAL A 34 -18.06 9.96 -1.60
N ALA A 35 -19.07 10.41 -0.85
CA ALA A 35 -19.37 9.83 0.46
C ALA A 35 -20.02 8.44 0.28
N ARG A 36 -19.39 7.41 0.85
CA ARG A 36 -19.99 6.07 0.98
C ARG A 36 -20.56 5.88 2.39
N PRO A 37 -21.53 4.97 2.58
CA PRO A 37 -22.18 4.75 3.88
C PRO A 37 -21.23 4.38 5.03
N SER A 38 -20.00 3.97 4.72
CA SER A 38 -18.96 3.64 5.69
C SER A 38 -18.18 4.84 6.25
N GLY A 39 -18.54 6.08 5.86
CA GLY A 39 -17.92 7.30 6.40
C GLY A 39 -16.52 7.65 5.87
N TYR A 40 -16.00 6.93 4.88
CA TYR A 40 -14.72 7.24 4.23
C TYR A 40 -14.91 8.07 2.97
N PHE A 41 -14.08 9.13 2.83
CA PHE A 41 -14.06 9.97 1.62
C PHE A 41 -13.05 9.43 0.61
N VAL A 42 -13.49 9.17 -0.61
CA VAL A 42 -12.63 8.73 -1.71
C VAL A 42 -12.46 9.85 -2.72
N LEU A 43 -11.21 10.20 -3.00
CA LEU A 43 -10.85 11.17 -4.02
C LEU A 43 -10.76 10.47 -5.38
N GLU A 44 -11.76 10.65 -6.24
CA GLU A 44 -11.67 10.19 -7.63
C GLU A 44 -10.93 11.25 -8.47
N GLY A 45 -9.69 10.93 -8.85
CA GLY A 45 -8.92 11.72 -9.82
C GLY A 45 -9.36 11.45 -11.25
N PRO A 46 -9.04 12.36 -12.22
CA PRO A 46 -9.37 12.16 -13.63
C PRO A 46 -8.78 10.83 -14.12
N ASN A 47 -9.60 10.06 -14.82
CA ASN A 47 -9.25 8.76 -15.40
C ASN A 47 -8.14 8.94 -16.46
N MET A 48 -6.89 8.96 -16.04
CA MET A 48 -5.75 9.01 -16.94
C MET A 48 -5.65 7.65 -17.63
N LYS A 49 -6.04 7.62 -18.93
CA LYS A 49 -5.82 6.45 -19.79
C LYS A 49 -4.38 5.99 -19.60
N LYS A 50 -4.21 4.77 -19.04
CA LYS A 50 -2.89 4.14 -18.88
C LYS A 50 -2.21 4.12 -20.24
N LYS A 51 -1.23 5.02 -20.48
CA LYS A 51 -0.32 4.87 -21.60
C LYS A 51 0.28 3.48 -21.44
N ARG A 52 0.08 2.60 -22.45
CA ARG A 52 0.74 1.29 -22.48
C ARG A 52 2.22 1.54 -22.21
N ALA A 53 2.68 1.08 -21.05
CA ALA A 53 4.11 1.08 -20.77
C ALA A 53 4.76 0.28 -21.88
N GLN A 54 5.56 0.94 -22.71
CA GLN A 54 6.39 0.28 -23.69
C GLN A 54 7.22 -0.73 -22.89
N ASN A 55 7.36 -1.95 -23.40
CA ASN A 55 8.11 -3.07 -22.78
C ASN A 55 9.62 -2.77 -22.73
N LEU A 56 9.99 -1.64 -22.14
CA LEU A 56 11.38 -1.27 -21.96
C LEU A 56 11.86 -1.92 -20.65
N ALA A 57 12.92 -2.72 -20.77
CA ALA A 57 13.58 -3.29 -19.60
C ALA A 57 13.96 -2.18 -18.62
N PRO A 58 13.62 -2.30 -17.32
CA PRO A 58 13.87 -1.23 -16.36
C PRO A 58 15.37 -1.01 -16.18
N ARG A 59 15.78 0.25 -15.96
CA ARG A 59 17.15 0.56 -15.53
C ARG A 59 17.28 0.39 -14.02
N CYS A 60 18.45 -0.06 -13.57
CA CYS A 60 18.73 -0.23 -12.16
C CYS A 60 18.76 1.15 -11.46
N PRO A 61 17.92 1.40 -10.42
CA PRO A 61 17.90 2.70 -9.74
C PRO A 61 19.13 2.94 -8.85
N TYR A 62 19.93 1.90 -8.57
CA TYR A 62 21.08 2.00 -7.67
C TYR A 62 22.40 2.27 -8.40
N CYS A 63 22.60 1.70 -9.57
CA CYS A 63 23.85 1.84 -10.32
C CYS A 63 23.68 2.34 -11.76
N GLY A 64 22.43 2.65 -12.18
CA GLY A 64 22.13 3.14 -13.52
C GLY A 64 22.27 2.12 -14.65
N SER A 65 22.81 0.92 -14.39
CA SER A 65 23.04 -0.11 -15.40
C SER A 65 21.71 -0.64 -15.97
N HIS A 66 21.76 -1.20 -17.17
CA HIS A 66 20.61 -1.90 -17.76
C HIS A 66 20.25 -3.17 -16.93
N SER A 67 19.05 -3.66 -17.08
CA SER A 67 18.63 -4.94 -16.51
C SER A 67 18.52 -6.01 -17.59
N VAL A 68 18.68 -7.27 -17.19
CA VAL A 68 18.56 -8.44 -18.04
C VAL A 68 17.40 -9.29 -17.56
N LEU A 69 16.52 -9.70 -18.47
CA LEU A 69 15.45 -10.65 -18.17
C LEU A 69 16.04 -12.07 -18.14
N ARG A 70 15.93 -12.74 -17.01
CA ARG A 70 16.44 -14.10 -16.81
C ARG A 70 15.57 -14.89 -15.84
N SER A 71 15.75 -16.22 -15.82
CA SER A 71 15.15 -17.07 -14.81
C SER A 71 15.62 -16.69 -13.40
N ALA A 72 14.77 -16.92 -12.40
CA ALA A 72 15.11 -16.76 -10.99
C ALA A 72 16.05 -17.87 -10.46
N ASP A 73 16.40 -18.85 -11.30
CA ASP A 73 17.33 -19.94 -10.93
C ASP A 73 18.68 -19.36 -10.49
N GLY A 74 19.21 -19.90 -9.40
CA GLY A 74 20.44 -19.40 -8.77
C GLY A 74 20.30 -18.08 -7.98
N ILE A 75 19.13 -17.39 -8.06
CA ILE A 75 18.78 -16.25 -7.19
C ILE A 75 17.80 -16.70 -6.11
N TYR A 76 16.79 -17.48 -6.48
CA TYR A 76 15.89 -18.15 -5.55
C TYR A 76 16.40 -19.53 -5.21
N ARG A 77 16.19 -19.97 -3.97
CA ARG A 77 16.54 -21.36 -3.55
C ARG A 77 15.75 -22.38 -4.35
N CYS A 78 14.52 -22.08 -4.67
CA CYS A 78 13.61 -22.92 -5.42
C CYS A 78 12.80 -22.06 -6.39
N ASN A 79 12.72 -22.46 -7.65
CA ASN A 79 12.00 -21.72 -8.69
C ASN A 79 10.97 -22.61 -9.41
N ASP A 80 10.18 -23.36 -8.64
CA ASP A 80 9.16 -24.31 -9.16
C ASP A 80 8.12 -23.65 -10.07
N LYS A 81 7.97 -22.32 -9.96
CA LYS A 81 6.99 -21.54 -10.74
C LYS A 81 7.58 -20.92 -12.02
N ASN A 82 8.80 -21.29 -12.42
CA ASN A 82 9.49 -20.69 -13.56
C ASN A 82 9.45 -19.16 -13.55
N THR A 83 9.69 -18.58 -12.37
CA THR A 83 9.65 -17.13 -12.18
C THR A 83 10.76 -16.46 -12.98
N MET A 84 10.40 -15.41 -13.72
CA MET A 84 11.33 -14.57 -14.46
C MET A 84 11.58 -13.27 -13.70
N LEU A 85 12.81 -12.76 -13.78
CA LEU A 85 13.26 -11.54 -13.11
C LEU A 85 13.94 -10.61 -14.11
N TYR A 86 13.73 -9.30 -13.97
CA TYR A 86 14.70 -8.32 -14.46
C TYR A 86 15.77 -8.15 -13.38
N VAL A 87 16.99 -8.52 -13.68
CA VAL A 87 18.15 -8.50 -12.77
C VAL A 87 19.14 -7.47 -13.28
N CYS A 88 19.73 -6.68 -12.40
CA CYS A 88 20.79 -5.75 -12.76
C CYS A 88 21.93 -6.47 -13.48
N SER A 89 22.43 -5.92 -14.59
CA SER A 89 23.54 -6.54 -15.35
C SER A 89 24.84 -6.64 -14.53
N ARG A 90 24.96 -5.89 -13.44
CA ARG A 90 26.10 -5.95 -12.50
C ARG A 90 25.89 -6.92 -11.35
N TYR A 91 24.87 -7.77 -11.42
CA TYR A 91 24.71 -8.83 -10.41
C TYR A 91 25.91 -9.80 -10.43
N PRO A 92 26.44 -10.23 -9.27
CA PRO A 92 25.96 -10.06 -7.89
C PRO A 92 26.42 -8.78 -7.20
N MET A 93 27.33 -7.99 -7.79
CA MET A 93 27.83 -6.74 -7.19
C MET A 93 26.72 -5.72 -6.88
N CYS A 94 25.69 -5.69 -7.72
CA CYS A 94 24.46 -4.96 -7.49
C CYS A 94 23.30 -5.98 -7.48
N ASP A 95 22.75 -6.26 -6.30
CA ASP A 95 21.74 -7.30 -6.08
C ASP A 95 20.31 -6.88 -6.41
N SER A 96 20.16 -5.80 -7.18
CA SER A 96 18.85 -5.25 -7.54
C SER A 96 18.16 -6.10 -8.60
N TYR A 97 16.90 -6.46 -8.33
CA TYR A 97 16.03 -7.14 -9.29
C TYR A 97 14.54 -6.86 -9.02
N VAL A 98 13.70 -7.23 -9.99
CA VAL A 98 12.23 -7.21 -9.86
C VAL A 98 11.62 -8.40 -10.59
N ARG A 99 10.55 -8.98 -10.02
CA ARG A 99 9.76 -10.02 -10.68
C ARG A 99 8.99 -9.46 -11.87
N VAL A 100 8.71 -10.32 -12.85
CA VAL A 100 7.74 -10.03 -13.91
C VAL A 100 6.44 -10.80 -13.68
N HIS A 101 5.35 -10.28 -14.23
CA HIS A 101 4.08 -10.99 -14.23
C HIS A 101 4.21 -12.29 -15.03
N PRO A 102 3.66 -13.42 -14.53
CA PRO A 102 3.73 -14.70 -15.20
C PRO A 102 3.29 -14.62 -16.66
N GLY A 103 4.05 -15.25 -17.57
CA GLY A 103 3.77 -15.25 -19.00
C GLY A 103 3.96 -13.89 -19.72
N THR A 104 4.51 -12.88 -19.05
CA THR A 104 4.73 -11.56 -19.63
C THR A 104 6.16 -11.06 -19.45
N LYS A 105 6.48 -9.91 -20.04
CA LYS A 105 7.73 -9.16 -19.78
C LYS A 105 7.46 -7.89 -18.94
N ILE A 106 6.30 -7.78 -18.29
CA ILE A 106 5.90 -6.61 -17.52
C ILE A 106 6.40 -6.76 -16.09
N PRO A 107 7.22 -5.84 -15.57
CA PRO A 107 7.68 -5.90 -14.18
C PRO A 107 6.53 -5.67 -13.21
N MET A 108 6.53 -6.38 -12.08
CA MET A 108 5.52 -6.29 -11.02
C MET A 108 5.72 -5.07 -10.10
N GLY A 109 6.72 -4.24 -10.39
CA GLY A 109 7.07 -3.05 -9.62
C GLY A 109 8.39 -2.45 -10.09
N THR A 110 9.04 -1.68 -9.23
CA THR A 110 10.39 -1.17 -9.48
C THR A 110 11.46 -2.13 -8.98
N MET A 111 12.63 -2.12 -9.65
CA MET A 111 13.79 -2.89 -9.18
C MET A 111 14.17 -2.47 -7.76
N ALA A 112 14.51 -3.45 -6.94
CA ALA A 112 14.84 -3.24 -5.53
C ALA A 112 16.07 -4.05 -5.12
N ASN A 113 16.92 -3.48 -4.26
CA ASN A 113 17.99 -4.19 -3.57
C ASN A 113 17.40 -5.08 -2.46
N ARG A 114 18.25 -5.88 -1.82
CA ARG A 114 17.84 -6.82 -0.76
C ARG A 114 17.08 -6.11 0.38
N GLN A 115 17.55 -4.95 0.80
CA GLN A 115 16.95 -4.19 1.90
C GLN A 115 15.53 -3.73 1.56
N LEU A 116 15.34 -3.09 0.40
CA LEU A 116 14.02 -2.62 -0.02
C LEU A 116 13.06 -3.79 -0.30
N ARG A 117 13.55 -4.92 -0.82
CA ARG A 117 12.71 -6.12 -0.98
C ARG A 117 12.24 -6.68 0.36
N ALA A 118 13.09 -6.69 1.39
CA ALA A 118 12.71 -7.10 2.74
C ALA A 118 11.62 -6.18 3.31
N LEU A 119 11.78 -4.85 3.20
CA LEU A 119 10.78 -3.88 3.63
C LEU A 119 9.45 -4.01 2.87
N ARG A 120 9.48 -4.23 1.56
CA ARG A 120 8.24 -4.46 0.78
C ARG A 120 7.52 -5.74 1.22
N ASN A 121 8.26 -6.81 1.50
CA ASN A 121 7.67 -8.04 2.01
C ASN A 121 7.06 -7.85 3.40
N GLU A 122 7.69 -7.06 4.25
CA GLU A 122 7.17 -6.70 5.57
C GLU A 122 5.92 -5.83 5.46
N ALA A 123 5.94 -4.81 4.60
CA ALA A 123 4.78 -3.98 4.32
C ALA A 123 3.59 -4.82 3.81
N HIS A 124 3.82 -5.77 2.89
CA HIS A 124 2.79 -6.70 2.44
C HIS A 124 2.25 -7.56 3.58
N ARG A 125 3.12 -8.13 4.43
CA ARG A 125 2.67 -8.95 5.56
C ARG A 125 1.76 -8.17 6.52
N ASN A 126 2.10 -6.94 6.84
CA ASN A 126 1.29 -6.10 7.74
C ASN A 126 -0.02 -5.67 7.05
N PHE A 127 0.06 -5.16 5.83
CA PHE A 127 -1.09 -4.73 5.05
C PHE A 127 -2.10 -5.85 4.80
N ASP A 128 -1.64 -7.04 4.40
CA ASP A 128 -2.50 -8.18 4.12
C ASP A 128 -3.32 -8.63 5.35
N GLN A 129 -2.80 -8.42 6.57
CA GLN A 129 -3.53 -8.77 7.78
C GLN A 129 -4.80 -7.94 7.96
N LEU A 130 -4.88 -6.72 7.41
CA LEU A 130 -6.04 -5.86 7.55
C LEU A 130 -7.31 -6.52 6.97
N TYR A 131 -7.21 -7.15 5.81
CA TYR A 131 -8.33 -7.83 5.19
C TYR A 131 -8.38 -9.34 5.51
N LYS A 132 -7.23 -9.99 5.74
CA LYS A 132 -7.20 -11.41 6.14
C LYS A 132 -7.79 -11.65 7.53
N LYS A 133 -7.66 -10.70 8.45
CA LYS A 133 -8.30 -10.72 9.77
C LYS A 133 -9.75 -10.19 9.76
N GLY A 134 -10.29 -9.84 8.59
CA GLY A 134 -11.66 -9.34 8.46
C GLY A 134 -11.89 -7.93 9.01
N LEU A 135 -10.84 -7.12 9.21
CA LEU A 135 -10.98 -5.76 9.70
C LEU A 135 -11.60 -4.83 8.68
N MET A 136 -11.36 -5.11 7.40
CA MET A 136 -11.93 -4.39 6.27
C MET A 136 -11.99 -5.31 5.04
N SER A 137 -12.76 -4.94 4.02
CA SER A 137 -12.72 -5.64 2.74
C SER A 137 -11.37 -5.43 2.04
N LYS A 138 -11.03 -6.26 1.08
CA LYS A 138 -9.80 -6.10 0.30
C LYS A 138 -9.81 -4.79 -0.48
N GLU A 139 -10.95 -4.42 -1.04
CA GLU A 139 -11.17 -3.17 -1.77
C GLU A 139 -10.95 -1.97 -0.86
N ASP A 140 -11.53 -1.98 0.35
CA ASP A 140 -11.36 -0.91 1.33
C ASP A 140 -9.90 -0.81 1.80
N ALA A 141 -9.20 -1.94 1.95
CA ALA A 141 -7.77 -1.94 2.29
C ALA A 141 -6.93 -1.21 1.22
N TYR A 142 -7.21 -1.43 -0.07
CA TYR A 142 -6.51 -0.70 -1.13
C TYR A 142 -6.91 0.78 -1.20
N LEU A 143 -8.16 1.14 -0.90
CA LEU A 143 -8.59 2.53 -0.76
C LEU A 143 -7.87 3.21 0.41
N TRP A 144 -7.79 2.52 1.54
CA TRP A 144 -7.02 2.97 2.71
C TRP A 144 -5.53 3.15 2.36
N LEU A 145 -4.91 2.19 1.67
CA LEU A 145 -3.52 2.30 1.21
C LEU A 145 -3.32 3.53 0.33
N ALA A 146 -4.23 3.77 -0.61
CA ALA A 146 -4.19 4.95 -1.48
C ALA A 146 -4.28 6.26 -0.67
N SER A 147 -5.11 6.28 0.38
CA SER A 147 -5.28 7.46 1.24
C SER A 147 -4.03 7.79 2.05
N ILE A 148 -3.38 6.81 2.68
CA ILE A 148 -2.15 7.04 3.46
C ILE A 148 -0.94 7.42 2.59
N LEU A 149 -0.92 6.95 1.34
CA LEU A 149 0.12 7.30 0.38
C LEU A 149 -0.16 8.61 -0.37
N ALA A 150 -1.33 9.22 -0.15
CA ALA A 150 -1.83 10.36 -0.93
C ALA A 150 -1.69 10.14 -2.44
N ALA A 151 -1.95 8.91 -2.91
CA ALA A 151 -1.73 8.48 -4.29
C ALA A 151 -3.04 7.98 -4.93
N PRO A 152 -3.21 8.11 -6.25
CA PRO A 152 -4.32 7.50 -6.95
C PRO A 152 -4.34 5.98 -6.75
N LEU A 153 -5.53 5.37 -6.65
CA LEU A 153 -5.71 3.92 -6.38
C LEU A 153 -4.89 3.04 -7.34
N GLY A 154 -4.80 3.40 -8.61
CA GLY A 154 -4.01 2.65 -9.60
C GLY A 154 -2.49 2.74 -9.43
N GLN A 155 -1.99 3.60 -8.52
CA GLN A 155 -0.57 3.75 -8.20
C GLN A 155 -0.24 3.26 -6.78
N ALA A 156 -1.26 2.99 -5.96
CA ALA A 156 -1.11 2.54 -4.59
C ALA A 156 -0.76 1.03 -4.53
N HIS A 157 0.43 0.68 -5.03
CA HIS A 157 0.95 -0.69 -5.00
C HIS A 157 2.29 -0.74 -4.28
N ILE A 158 2.40 -1.64 -3.28
CA ILE A 158 3.61 -1.79 -2.45
C ILE A 158 4.85 -2.09 -3.30
N GLY A 159 4.70 -2.78 -4.43
CA GLY A 159 5.79 -3.08 -5.37
C GLY A 159 6.47 -1.84 -6.00
N TYR A 160 5.88 -0.67 -5.92
CA TYR A 160 6.43 0.59 -6.43
C TYR A 160 6.99 1.49 -5.31
N LEU A 161 6.74 1.16 -4.04
CA LEU A 161 7.13 2.01 -2.90
C LEU A 161 8.63 1.96 -2.66
N GLY A 162 9.18 3.13 -2.28
CA GLY A 162 10.51 3.26 -1.70
C GLY A 162 10.50 2.95 -0.20
N GLU A 163 11.68 3.03 0.45
CA GLU A 163 11.84 2.66 1.86
C GLU A 163 10.94 3.45 2.80
N TYR A 164 10.86 4.77 2.60
CA TYR A 164 10.04 5.66 3.42
C TYR A 164 8.57 5.21 3.44
N TYR A 165 7.98 5.03 2.26
CA TYR A 165 6.58 4.63 2.15
C TYR A 165 6.31 3.20 2.63
N CYS A 166 7.27 2.29 2.46
CA CYS A 166 7.14 0.95 3.04
C CYS A 166 7.06 1.01 4.57
N LYS A 167 7.91 1.80 5.22
CA LYS A 167 7.87 2.02 6.67
C LYS A 167 6.55 2.65 7.09
N GLN A 168 6.09 3.68 6.39
CA GLN A 168 4.79 4.31 6.65
C GLN A 168 3.64 3.28 6.58
N VAL A 169 3.60 2.43 5.55
CA VAL A 169 2.58 1.37 5.43
C VAL A 169 2.65 0.38 6.59
N ILE A 170 3.85 -0.01 7.02
CA ILE A 170 4.05 -0.90 8.16
C ILE A 170 3.49 -0.28 9.43
N ASP A 171 3.92 0.95 9.75
CA ASP A 171 3.54 1.66 10.97
C ASP A 171 2.02 1.88 11.05
N GLU A 172 1.41 2.37 9.96
CA GLU A 172 -0.03 2.63 9.92
C GLU A 172 -0.84 1.33 9.98
N SER A 173 -0.40 0.26 9.30
CA SER A 173 -1.05 -1.05 9.41
C SER A 173 -0.99 -1.59 10.82
N GLN A 174 0.14 -1.47 11.50
CA GLN A 174 0.31 -1.91 12.89
C GLN A 174 -0.59 -1.12 13.86
N LYS A 175 -0.74 0.19 13.66
CA LYS A 175 -1.67 1.01 14.46
C LYS A 175 -3.09 0.47 14.38
N VAL A 176 -3.59 0.20 13.17
CA VAL A 176 -4.94 -0.36 12.95
C VAL A 176 -5.08 -1.72 13.63
N LEU A 177 -4.09 -2.61 13.47
CA LEU A 177 -4.09 -3.94 14.07
C LEU A 177 -4.10 -3.89 15.60
N ASN A 178 -3.31 -2.99 16.21
CA ASN A 178 -3.22 -2.82 17.65
C ASN A 178 -4.52 -2.24 18.24
N LEU A 179 -5.14 -1.28 17.57
CA LEU A 179 -6.44 -0.73 17.97
C LEU A 179 -7.52 -1.82 18.05
N GLN A 180 -7.56 -2.73 17.08
CA GLN A 180 -8.50 -3.83 17.08
C GLN A 180 -8.22 -4.86 18.20
N GLN A 181 -6.96 -5.19 18.44
CA GLN A 181 -6.60 -6.09 19.54
C GLN A 181 -7.02 -5.51 20.88
N ASN A 182 -6.85 -4.21 21.09
CA ASN A 182 -7.26 -3.52 22.31
C ASN A 182 -8.79 -3.47 22.48
N ARG A 183 -9.56 -3.37 21.37
CA ARG A 183 -11.03 -3.49 21.42
C ARG A 183 -11.43 -4.90 21.83
N ASN A 184 -10.90 -5.93 21.19
CA ASN A 184 -11.22 -7.33 21.51
C ASN A 184 -10.87 -7.70 22.96
N ARG A 185 -9.82 -7.10 23.55
CA ARG A 185 -9.48 -7.31 24.97
C ARG A 185 -10.48 -6.66 25.93
N ARG A 186 -11.06 -5.51 25.56
CA ARG A 186 -12.08 -4.83 26.38
C ARG A 186 -13.44 -5.53 26.29
N ASP A 187 -13.74 -6.11 25.14
CA ASP A 187 -15.00 -6.79 24.87
C ASP A 187 -14.96 -8.28 25.27
N ALA A 188 -13.80 -8.80 25.71
CA ALA A 188 -13.66 -10.14 26.25
C ALA A 188 -14.41 -10.21 27.60
N PRO A 189 -15.39 -11.12 27.78
CA PRO A 189 -16.08 -11.25 29.03
C PRO A 189 -15.09 -11.64 30.13
N GLU A 190 -15.20 -11.00 31.29
CA GLU A 190 -14.36 -11.16 32.49
C GLU A 190 -14.62 -12.52 33.18
N THR A 191 -14.55 -13.63 32.43
CA THR A 191 -14.98 -14.95 32.87
C THR A 191 -13.88 -15.81 33.48
N ASP A 192 -12.60 -15.40 33.44
CA ASP A 192 -11.52 -16.28 33.95
C ASP A 192 -11.07 -16.02 35.38
N ASN A 193 -11.50 -14.91 36.00
CA ASN A 193 -11.07 -14.62 37.36
C ASN A 193 -11.93 -15.30 38.45
N TYR A 194 -13.11 -15.84 38.10
CA TYR A 194 -13.97 -16.53 39.06
C TYR A 194 -13.58 -18.00 39.28
N ARG A 195 -13.04 -18.68 38.29
CA ARG A 195 -12.68 -20.10 38.39
C ARG A 195 -11.44 -20.33 39.24
N GLU A 196 -10.45 -19.44 39.17
CA GLU A 196 -9.26 -19.55 40.04
C GLU A 196 -9.56 -19.23 41.51
N LYS A 197 -10.47 -18.28 41.79
CA LYS A 197 -10.86 -17.96 43.16
C LYS A 197 -11.66 -19.07 43.84
N CYS A 198 -12.48 -19.80 43.09
CA CYS A 198 -13.26 -20.91 43.67
C CYS A 198 -12.42 -22.16 43.92
N SER A 199 -11.33 -22.40 43.18
CA SER A 199 -10.44 -23.55 43.40
C SER A 199 -9.66 -23.45 44.70
N ASN A 200 -9.35 -22.25 45.17
CA ASN A 200 -8.59 -22.04 46.40
C ASN A 200 -9.44 -22.07 47.69
N TYR A 201 -10.77 -22.05 47.55
CA TYR A 201 -11.69 -22.12 48.72
C TYR A 201 -12.02 -23.54 49.17
N PHE A 202 -11.70 -24.56 48.35
CA PHE A 202 -11.96 -25.97 48.68
C PHE A 202 -10.70 -26.73 49.14
N GLN A 203 -9.57 -26.06 49.42
CA GLN A 203 -8.33 -26.69 49.92
C GLN A 203 -7.90 -26.20 51.31
N SER A 204 -8.78 -25.59 52.10
CA SER A 204 -8.53 -25.25 53.53
C SER A 204 -9.46 -26.01 54.44
#